data_94a542a6f0157757db2048246a547c9c
#
_entry.id   94a542a6f0157757db2048246a547c9c
#
_cell.length_a   1.000
_cell.length_b   1.000
_cell.length_c   1.000
_cell.angle_alpha   90.00
_cell.angle_beta   90.00
_cell.angle_gamma   90.00
#
_symmetry.space_group_name_H-M   'P 1'
#
loop_
_entity.id
_entity.type
_entity.pdbx_description
1 polymer ?
#
loop_
_entity_poly.entity_id
_entity_poly.type
_entity_poly.pdbx_seq_one_letter_code
_entity_poly.pdbx_strand_id
1 'polypeptide(L)'
;MKTRLSPALAAILMVLFSLSPVWATCGGGGGGGTGGVGGGGRSEGPAPAVYKVPWKIWEARTAPNKGLILYWFPASNDELKRSSLLASRILTLYSAQCVAMTVADARTPELHPIIGDSALPVAVLASADGSPIKKIENTGGKLKVEQVEKVLDAEMKQRETALDTSLKDAKEKVKAGDNPGAIALLKPVAEEKCLFPKKAKDAAKELKKLGVEEVGSIPASPIFDRFQSARIEVVMRNGLRAEIAERYVAAERLYQKAHQMDPADPTPLRYLGEIYRHHTGEWDKARATFNTILNMPADSVARAVALHGLGKMTIHDGEFKKGLSLMEQSVAEYPLALAYRNLAVYWNSEGNLEQGNAYTQKALALDPKDPYNLVFAAVFMAATGHGDEALKIARENRSLLPASYNLAAIYAQTGHRREALALLQRHFFRYERYQAVRAKEMMEARVDAVFDSLRQDSAFLALTSGADGRLQMPMRMTGSSNR
;
A
#
# COMPACT_ATOMS: atom_id res chain seq x y z
N MET A 1 23.99 21.60 -4.48
CA MET A 1 23.80 21.82 -3.04
C MET A 1 23.10 20.59 -2.49
N LYS A 2 23.78 19.77 -1.69
CA LYS A 2 23.17 18.62 -1.00
C LYS A 2 22.40 19.19 0.18
N THR A 3 21.08 19.31 0.06
CA THR A 3 20.20 19.59 1.20
C THR A 3 20.25 18.40 2.13
N ARG A 4 20.97 18.54 3.25
CA ARG A 4 20.91 17.58 4.35
C ARG A 4 19.49 17.66 4.92
N LEU A 5 18.72 16.59 4.81
CA LEU A 5 17.47 16.41 5.55
C LEU A 5 17.76 16.67 7.03
N SER A 6 16.97 17.52 7.67
CA SER A 6 17.05 17.73 9.12
C SER A 6 16.88 16.38 9.83
N PRO A 7 17.67 16.09 10.88
CA PRO A 7 17.51 14.86 11.67
C PRO A 7 16.07 14.63 12.19
N ALA A 8 15.34 15.71 12.38
CA ALA A 8 13.93 15.67 12.77
C ALA A 8 13.01 15.20 11.62
N LEU A 9 13.29 15.60 10.37
CA LEU A 9 12.54 15.12 9.19
C LEU A 9 12.82 13.64 8.94
N ALA A 10 14.06 13.19 9.13
CA ALA A 10 14.40 11.77 9.05
C ALA A 10 13.69 10.95 10.14
N ALA A 11 13.54 11.52 11.35
CA ALA A 11 12.78 10.88 12.43
C ALA A 11 11.28 10.82 12.16
N ILE A 12 10.70 11.85 11.52
CA ILE A 12 9.30 11.86 11.08
C ILE A 12 9.10 10.83 9.94
N LEU A 13 10.04 10.75 9.00
CA LEU A 13 10.04 9.75 7.93
C LEU A 13 9.99 8.32 8.52
N MET A 14 10.86 7.99 9.46
CA MET A 14 10.88 6.69 10.13
C MET A 14 9.55 6.34 10.80
N VAL A 15 8.83 7.34 11.30
CA VAL A 15 7.63 7.12 12.12
C VAL A 15 6.36 6.91 11.32
N LEU A 16 6.17 7.63 10.22
CA LEU A 16 4.98 7.45 9.37
C LEU A 16 4.91 6.05 8.74
N PHE A 17 6.05 5.42 8.56
CA PHE A 17 6.17 4.15 7.88
C PHE A 17 6.32 2.94 8.82
N SER A 18 6.69 3.19 10.10
CA SER A 18 6.80 2.13 11.12
C SER A 18 5.47 1.70 11.73
N LEU A 19 4.37 2.33 11.36
CA LEU A 19 3.10 2.27 12.06
C LEU A 19 2.05 1.38 11.47
N SER A 20 2.33 0.24 11.17
CA SER A 20 1.35 -0.86 11.18
C SER A 20 2.06 -2.09 10.69
N PRO A 21 1.87 -3.21 11.30
CA PRO A 21 1.81 -4.40 10.50
C PRO A 21 0.75 -4.10 9.44
N VAL A 22 1.15 -3.86 8.21
CA VAL A 22 0.26 -3.97 7.05
C VAL A 22 0.01 -5.48 6.96
N TRP A 23 -0.83 -5.91 7.91
CA TRP A 23 -1.26 -7.25 8.06
C TRP A 23 -2.00 -7.61 6.85
N ALA A 24 -1.86 -8.10 5.93
CA ALA A 24 -2.80 -8.57 4.98
C ALA A 24 -2.64 -8.16 3.53
N THR A 25 -1.79 -7.37 3.12
CA THR A 25 -1.73 -7.08 1.69
C THR A 25 -0.37 -7.21 1.10
N CYS A 26 0.52 -7.80 1.85
CA CYS A 26 1.91 -7.81 1.47
C CYS A 26 2.49 -9.20 1.61
N GLY A 27 1.81 -10.16 1.04
CA GLY A 27 2.37 -11.46 0.84
C GLY A 27 3.22 -11.48 -0.40
N GLY A 28 4.38 -11.50 -0.31
CA GLY A 28 5.49 -11.75 -1.20
C GLY A 28 6.64 -11.95 -0.28
N GLY A 29 6.69 -13.09 0.42
CA GLY A 29 7.69 -13.36 1.42
C GLY A 29 7.65 -12.40 2.61
N GLY A 30 6.51 -12.12 3.21
CA GLY A 30 6.49 -11.23 4.33
C GLY A 30 5.14 -10.77 4.86
N GLY A 31 4.13 -11.65 4.86
CA GLY A 31 2.93 -11.42 5.67
C GLY A 31 3.25 -11.79 7.12
N GLY A 32 3.38 -10.82 8.01
CA GLY A 32 3.56 -11.07 9.42
C GLY A 32 2.35 -11.72 10.04
N GLY A 33 2.22 -13.03 9.93
CA GLY A 33 1.36 -13.84 10.75
C GLY A 33 2.14 -14.31 11.96
N THR A 34 1.97 -13.72 13.12
CA THR A 34 2.32 -14.39 14.37
C THR A 34 1.35 -15.55 14.56
N GLY A 35 1.61 -16.67 13.88
CA GLY A 35 1.01 -17.94 14.18
C GLY A 35 1.59 -18.47 15.48
N GLY A 36 1.10 -17.99 16.60
CA GLY A 36 1.25 -18.62 17.90
C GLY A 36 0.45 -19.93 17.86
N VAL A 37 1.16 -21.05 17.74
CA VAL A 37 0.62 -22.36 18.09
C VAL A 37 0.59 -22.42 19.60
N GLY A 38 -0.59 -22.55 20.22
CA GLY A 38 -0.73 -22.99 21.57
C GLY A 38 -1.50 -22.02 22.48
N GLY A 39 -2.69 -22.44 22.88
CA GLY A 39 -3.30 -22.05 24.13
C GLY A 39 -4.23 -20.85 24.05
N GLY A 40 -5.52 -21.15 24.23
CA GLY A 40 -6.62 -20.21 24.34
C GLY A 40 -6.33 -18.98 25.20
N GLY A 41 -6.21 -17.86 24.57
CA GLY A 41 -6.20 -16.54 25.13
C GLY A 41 -6.57 -15.59 24.02
N ARG A 42 -7.81 -15.07 24.04
CA ARG A 42 -8.22 -13.94 23.22
C ARG A 42 -7.31 -12.76 23.56
N SER A 43 -6.29 -12.51 22.77
CA SER A 43 -5.63 -11.22 22.81
C SER A 43 -6.60 -10.19 22.23
N GLU A 44 -7.21 -9.40 23.09
CA GLU A 44 -7.94 -8.18 22.73
C GLU A 44 -6.92 -7.10 22.31
N GLY A 45 -6.22 -7.34 21.23
CA GLY A 45 -5.50 -6.29 20.54
C GLY A 45 -6.48 -5.39 19.77
N PRO A 46 -6.15 -4.11 19.53
CA PRO A 46 -7.00 -3.22 18.74
C PRO A 46 -7.28 -3.88 17.37
N ALA A 47 -8.52 -3.76 16.91
CA ALA A 47 -8.94 -4.33 15.64
C ALA A 47 -8.05 -3.77 14.51
N PRO A 48 -7.54 -4.63 13.59
CA PRO A 48 -6.64 -4.18 12.54
C PRO A 48 -7.32 -3.13 11.65
N ALA A 49 -6.57 -2.06 11.34
CA ALA A 49 -7.04 -0.97 10.48
C ALA A 49 -7.07 -1.43 9.02
N VAL A 50 -8.24 -1.44 8.40
CA VAL A 50 -8.43 -1.82 6.99
C VAL A 50 -8.26 -0.65 6.02
N TYR A 51 -8.53 0.57 6.47
CA TYR A 51 -8.36 1.79 5.69
C TYR A 51 -7.16 2.57 6.23
N LYS A 52 -6.08 2.59 5.48
CA LYS A 52 -4.89 3.36 5.82
C LYS A 52 -4.92 4.68 5.06
N VAL A 53 -4.97 5.79 5.82
CA VAL A 53 -4.87 7.13 5.20
C VAL A 53 -3.46 7.31 4.63
N PRO A 54 -3.33 7.70 3.35
CA PRO A 54 -2.04 7.75 2.65
C PRO A 54 -1.27 9.04 2.95
N TRP A 55 -0.96 9.27 4.21
CA TRP A 55 -0.16 10.42 4.62
C TRP A 55 1.22 10.39 3.97
N LYS A 56 1.58 11.46 3.27
CA LYS A 56 2.92 11.70 2.70
C LYS A 56 3.61 12.80 3.49
N ILE A 57 4.92 12.70 3.59
CA ILE A 57 5.71 13.76 4.22
C ILE A 57 5.80 14.94 3.26
N TRP A 58 5.65 16.11 3.81
CA TRP A 58 5.83 17.33 3.07
C TRP A 58 7.27 17.47 2.55
N GLU A 59 7.38 17.84 1.29
CA GLU A 59 8.65 18.12 0.62
C GLU A 59 8.57 19.45 -0.14
N ALA A 60 9.62 20.29 -0.05
CA ALA A 60 9.65 21.67 -0.55
C ALA A 60 9.48 21.83 -2.08
N ARG A 61 9.33 20.75 -2.85
CA ARG A 61 9.27 20.78 -4.33
C ARG A 61 8.26 19.81 -4.92
N THR A 62 7.23 19.49 -4.19
CA THR A 62 6.14 18.69 -4.75
C THR A 62 5.36 19.51 -5.78
N ALA A 63 4.98 18.85 -6.90
CA ALA A 63 4.15 19.47 -7.91
C ALA A 63 2.83 19.98 -7.29
N PRO A 64 2.30 21.12 -7.77
CA PRO A 64 1.06 21.67 -7.24
C PRO A 64 -0.05 20.63 -7.32
N ASN A 65 -0.76 20.44 -6.24
CA ASN A 65 -1.90 19.55 -6.17
C ASN A 65 -3.06 20.14 -7.01
N LYS A 66 -3.86 19.30 -7.63
CA LYS A 66 -5.03 19.75 -8.41
C LYS A 66 -6.31 19.95 -7.58
N GLY A 67 -6.25 19.63 -6.29
CA GLY A 67 -7.42 19.65 -5.42
C GLY A 67 -7.18 20.39 -4.11
N LEU A 68 -7.50 19.75 -3.01
CA LEU A 68 -7.26 20.26 -1.66
C LEU A 68 -6.03 19.61 -1.06
N ILE A 69 -5.47 20.26 -0.02
CA ILE A 69 -4.39 19.70 0.78
C ILE A 69 -4.85 19.69 2.25
N LEU A 70 -4.78 18.53 2.86
CA LEU A 70 -4.96 18.39 4.30
C LEU A 70 -3.59 18.22 4.94
N TYR A 71 -3.10 19.27 5.58
CA TYR A 71 -1.88 19.24 6.37
C TYR A 71 -2.18 18.72 7.77
N TRP A 72 -1.31 17.86 8.28
CA TRP A 72 -1.30 17.44 9.67
C TRP A 72 0.07 17.74 10.29
N PHE A 73 0.07 18.50 11.38
CA PHE A 73 1.24 18.85 12.17
C PHE A 73 1.14 18.13 13.51
N PRO A 74 1.78 16.96 13.68
CA PRO A 74 1.74 16.22 14.94
C PRO A 74 2.57 16.91 16.03
N ALA A 75 2.18 16.76 17.28
CA ALA A 75 2.90 17.31 18.44
C ALA A 75 4.18 16.49 18.75
N SER A 76 4.20 15.19 18.40
CA SER A 76 5.28 14.28 18.72
C SER A 76 5.27 13.05 17.82
N ASN A 77 6.38 12.29 17.83
CA ASN A 77 6.45 11.00 17.18
C ASN A 77 5.47 9.98 17.79
N ASP A 78 5.18 10.08 19.08
CA ASP A 78 4.21 9.18 19.73
C ASP A 78 2.77 9.50 19.32
N GLU A 79 2.44 10.76 19.19
CA GLU A 79 1.12 11.18 18.65
C GLU A 79 0.98 10.72 17.20
N LEU A 80 2.01 10.93 16.39
CA LEU A 80 2.04 10.42 15.01
C LEU A 80 1.78 8.91 14.95
N LYS A 81 2.34 8.11 15.88
CA LYS A 81 2.18 6.63 15.93
C LYS A 81 0.80 6.15 16.37
N ARG A 82 0.10 6.91 17.16
CA ARG A 82 -1.13 6.47 17.84
C ARG A 82 -2.36 7.27 17.44
N SER A 83 -2.21 8.18 16.49
CA SER A 83 -3.30 9.06 16.06
C SER A 83 -4.41 8.29 15.34
N SER A 84 -5.64 8.66 15.62
CA SER A 84 -6.81 8.19 14.89
C SER A 84 -6.80 8.62 13.41
N LEU A 85 -5.99 9.65 13.05
CA LEU A 85 -5.82 10.11 11.67
C LEU A 85 -5.14 9.11 10.74
N LEU A 86 -4.54 8.06 11.28
CA LEU A 86 -3.85 7.04 10.47
C LEU A 86 -4.82 6.08 9.76
N ALA A 87 -6.06 5.97 10.26
CA ALA A 87 -7.02 5.02 9.75
C ALA A 87 -8.42 5.63 9.68
N SER A 88 -8.89 5.89 8.48
CA SER A 88 -10.24 6.38 8.19
C SER A 88 -10.62 6.05 6.76
N ARG A 89 -11.80 5.43 6.58
CA ARG A 89 -12.35 5.24 5.25
C ARG A 89 -12.64 6.56 4.56
N ILE A 90 -13.23 7.50 5.28
CA ILE A 90 -13.62 8.82 4.74
C ILE A 90 -12.38 9.57 4.24
N LEU A 91 -11.32 9.68 5.05
CA LEU A 91 -10.07 10.34 4.63
C LEU A 91 -9.38 9.60 3.47
N THR A 92 -9.41 8.26 3.46
CA THR A 92 -8.86 7.46 2.35
C THR A 92 -9.61 7.74 1.05
N LEU A 93 -10.94 7.82 1.08
CA LEU A 93 -11.75 8.18 -0.08
C LEU A 93 -11.50 9.62 -0.57
N TYR A 94 -11.38 10.57 0.34
CA TYR A 94 -11.00 11.94 -0.04
C TYR A 94 -9.62 12.00 -0.69
N SER A 95 -8.67 11.18 -0.19
CA SER A 95 -7.36 11.08 -0.84
C SER A 95 -7.45 10.52 -2.27
N ALA A 96 -8.33 9.56 -2.53
CA ALA A 96 -8.61 9.09 -3.88
C ALA A 96 -9.28 10.18 -4.76
N GLN A 97 -9.90 11.18 -4.14
CA GLN A 97 -10.56 12.30 -4.80
C GLN A 97 -9.76 13.61 -4.70
N CYS A 98 -8.48 13.58 -4.97
CA CYS A 98 -7.62 14.77 -5.06
C CYS A 98 -7.52 15.63 -3.78
N VAL A 99 -7.70 15.04 -2.60
CA VAL A 99 -7.30 15.67 -1.34
C VAL A 99 -5.96 15.07 -0.92
N ALA A 100 -4.89 15.82 -1.06
CA ALA A 100 -3.56 15.36 -0.64
C ALA A 100 -3.47 15.30 0.88
N MET A 101 -3.06 14.16 1.40
CA MET A 101 -2.82 13.94 2.83
C MET A 101 -1.34 14.17 3.14
N THR A 102 -1.02 15.24 3.83
CA THR A 102 0.37 15.68 4.04
C THR A 102 0.69 15.82 5.52
N VAL A 103 1.71 15.12 6.00
CA VAL A 103 2.28 15.33 7.34
C VAL A 103 3.46 16.27 7.23
N ALA A 104 3.53 17.24 8.12
CA ALA A 104 4.58 18.24 8.10
C ALA A 104 5.13 18.54 9.51
N ASP A 105 6.40 18.93 9.57
CA ASP A 105 7.02 19.42 10.79
C ASP A 105 6.62 20.89 10.99
N ALA A 106 6.05 21.22 12.13
CA ALA A 106 5.65 22.58 12.47
C ALA A 106 6.81 23.60 12.50
N ARG A 107 8.06 23.10 12.60
CA ARG A 107 9.27 23.92 12.58
C ARG A 107 9.75 24.25 11.17
N THR A 108 9.09 23.76 10.14
CA THR A 108 9.44 24.03 8.74
C THR A 108 9.09 25.47 8.40
N PRO A 109 10.08 26.35 8.08
CA PRO A 109 9.82 27.79 7.90
C PRO A 109 8.82 28.09 6.79
N GLU A 110 8.84 27.33 5.70
CA GLU A 110 7.95 27.49 4.55
C GLU A 110 6.48 27.22 4.88
N LEU A 111 6.21 26.49 5.96
CA LEU A 111 4.86 26.14 6.42
C LEU A 111 4.35 27.04 7.55
N HIS A 112 5.19 27.97 8.03
CA HIS A 112 4.78 28.91 9.07
C HIS A 112 3.54 29.74 8.68
N PRO A 113 3.38 30.22 7.44
CA PRO A 113 2.17 30.91 7.02
C PRO A 113 0.89 30.06 7.09
N ILE A 114 1.03 28.74 7.00
CA ILE A 114 -0.08 27.78 7.04
C ILE A 114 -0.49 27.47 8.47
N ILE A 115 0.49 27.18 9.35
CA ILE A 115 0.24 26.76 10.73
C ILE A 115 0.03 27.96 11.67
N GLY A 116 0.80 29.04 11.52
CA GLY A 116 0.85 30.17 12.46
C GLY A 116 1.23 29.73 13.88
N ASP A 117 0.72 30.43 14.88
CA ASP A 117 0.98 30.16 16.32
C ASP A 117 0.05 29.10 16.93
N SER A 118 -0.33 28.08 16.16
CA SER A 118 -1.27 27.06 16.63
C SER A 118 -0.64 26.07 17.61
N ALA A 119 -1.39 25.68 18.63
CA ALA A 119 -1.00 24.59 19.51
C ALA A 119 -1.05 23.24 18.79
N LEU A 120 0.01 22.43 18.96
CA LEU A 120 0.08 21.10 18.38
C LEU A 120 -0.64 20.04 19.24
N PRO A 121 -1.17 18.97 18.63
CA PRO A 121 -1.28 18.73 17.18
C PRO A 121 -2.36 19.61 16.53
N VAL A 122 -2.18 19.96 15.27
CA VAL A 122 -3.16 20.72 14.49
C VAL A 122 -3.25 20.17 13.06
N ALA A 123 -4.43 20.28 12.44
CA ALA A 123 -4.54 20.08 11.00
C ALA A 123 -5.01 21.37 10.31
N VAL A 124 -4.61 21.54 9.06
CA VAL A 124 -5.01 22.69 8.23
C VAL A 124 -5.48 22.19 6.88
N LEU A 125 -6.71 22.50 6.54
CA LEU A 125 -7.22 22.32 5.20
C LEU A 125 -6.80 23.54 4.37
N ALA A 126 -6.20 23.29 3.22
CA ALA A 126 -5.69 24.31 2.31
C ALA A 126 -6.15 24.04 0.87
N SER A 127 -6.14 25.07 0.04
CA SER A 127 -6.33 24.99 -1.40
C SER A 127 -5.10 24.39 -2.09
N ALA A 128 -5.21 24.14 -3.40
CA ALA A 128 -4.17 23.51 -4.21
C ALA A 128 -2.85 24.30 -4.21
N ASP A 129 -2.91 25.63 -4.06
CA ASP A 129 -1.75 26.52 -3.98
C ASP A 129 -1.13 26.60 -2.56
N GLY A 130 -1.70 25.88 -1.59
CA GLY A 130 -1.25 25.89 -0.19
C GLY A 130 -1.89 26.97 0.68
N SER A 131 -2.77 27.83 0.15
CA SER A 131 -3.47 28.87 0.93
C SER A 131 -4.40 28.23 1.96
N PRO A 132 -4.28 28.56 3.27
CA PRO A 132 -5.09 27.95 4.31
C PRO A 132 -6.57 28.35 4.19
N ILE A 133 -7.45 27.37 4.21
CA ILE A 133 -8.91 27.52 4.17
C ILE A 133 -9.48 27.45 5.60
N LYS A 134 -9.10 26.38 6.31
CA LYS A 134 -9.63 26.12 7.65
C LYS A 134 -8.61 25.44 8.54
N LYS A 135 -8.41 25.98 9.72
CA LYS A 135 -7.61 25.38 10.78
C LYS A 135 -8.47 24.49 11.66
N ILE A 136 -7.94 23.34 12.06
CA ILE A 136 -8.62 22.33 12.88
C ILE A 136 -7.76 22.13 14.12
N GLU A 137 -8.12 22.83 15.18
CA GLU A 137 -7.37 22.80 16.44
C GLU A 137 -7.65 21.52 17.22
N ASN A 138 -6.68 21.11 18.01
CA ASN A 138 -6.84 19.99 18.92
C ASN A 138 -7.78 20.32 20.08
N THR A 139 -8.34 19.28 20.68
CA THR A 139 -9.14 19.40 21.91
C THR A 139 -8.43 18.62 23.03
N GLY A 140 -7.99 19.33 24.06
CA GLY A 140 -7.25 18.72 25.16
C GLY A 140 -5.94 18.02 24.73
N GLY A 141 -5.20 18.61 23.81
CA GLY A 141 -3.94 18.08 23.29
C GLY A 141 -4.09 16.89 22.33
N LYS A 142 -5.29 16.60 21.83
CA LYS A 142 -5.56 15.51 20.89
C LYS A 142 -6.35 15.99 19.68
N LEU A 143 -5.91 15.59 18.50
CA LEU A 143 -6.65 15.80 17.26
C LEU A 143 -7.36 14.49 16.88
N LYS A 144 -8.69 14.52 16.85
CA LYS A 144 -9.50 13.34 16.53
C LYS A 144 -9.87 13.32 15.05
N VAL A 145 -9.93 12.14 14.46
CA VAL A 145 -10.28 11.96 13.05
C VAL A 145 -11.66 12.54 12.72
N GLU A 146 -12.64 12.39 13.61
CA GLU A 146 -14.00 12.90 13.41
C GLU A 146 -14.06 14.43 13.31
N GLN A 147 -13.14 15.15 13.98
CA GLN A 147 -13.02 16.61 13.88
C GLN A 147 -12.54 17.01 12.47
N VAL A 148 -11.54 16.30 11.97
CA VAL A 148 -10.95 16.52 10.63
C VAL A 148 -11.95 16.19 9.54
N GLU A 149 -12.59 15.02 9.62
CA GLU A 149 -13.64 14.61 8.69
C GLU A 149 -14.79 15.61 8.64
N LYS A 150 -15.26 16.09 9.81
CA LYS A 150 -16.37 17.06 9.90
C LYS A 150 -16.04 18.37 9.16
N VAL A 151 -14.81 18.86 9.31
CA VAL A 151 -14.37 20.11 8.66
C VAL A 151 -14.26 19.90 7.15
N LEU A 152 -13.68 18.76 6.74
CA LEU A 152 -13.55 18.43 5.32
C LEU A 152 -14.92 18.24 4.66
N ASP A 153 -15.85 17.51 5.31
CA ASP A 153 -17.22 17.34 4.85
C ASP A 153 -17.95 18.70 4.68
N ALA A 154 -17.75 19.61 5.64
CA ALA A 154 -18.37 20.94 5.60
C ALA A 154 -17.85 21.78 4.42
N GLU A 155 -16.53 21.76 4.17
CA GLU A 155 -15.91 22.46 3.04
C GLU A 155 -16.39 21.86 1.71
N MET A 156 -16.40 20.53 1.61
CA MET A 156 -16.88 19.85 0.40
C MET A 156 -18.32 20.17 0.11
N LYS A 157 -19.20 20.20 1.12
CA LYS A 157 -20.61 20.58 0.98
C LYS A 157 -20.78 22.04 0.53
N GLN A 158 -19.97 22.96 1.06
CA GLN A 158 -19.99 24.37 0.67
C GLN A 158 -19.61 24.51 -0.81
N ARG A 159 -18.53 23.83 -1.27
CA ARG A 159 -18.12 23.83 -2.67
C ARG A 159 -19.16 23.19 -3.58
N GLU A 160 -19.73 22.06 -3.15
CA GLU A 160 -20.81 21.40 -3.90
C GLU A 160 -22.01 22.33 -4.12
N THR A 161 -22.39 23.11 -3.10
CA THR A 161 -23.48 24.10 -3.20
C THR A 161 -23.16 25.19 -4.22
N ALA A 162 -21.93 25.67 -4.27
CA ALA A 162 -21.48 26.65 -5.27
C ALA A 162 -21.57 26.08 -6.70
N LEU A 163 -21.18 24.83 -6.90
CA LEU A 163 -21.31 24.15 -8.20
C LEU A 163 -22.77 23.95 -8.59
N ASP A 164 -23.66 23.64 -7.65
CA ASP A 164 -25.10 23.54 -7.90
C ASP A 164 -25.71 24.90 -8.34
N THR A 165 -25.26 25.99 -7.74
CA THR A 165 -25.65 27.33 -8.17
C THR A 165 -25.20 27.59 -9.61
N SER A 166 -23.93 27.31 -9.95
CA SER A 166 -23.40 27.45 -11.31
C SER A 166 -24.18 26.61 -12.34
N LEU A 167 -24.53 25.36 -11.97
CA LEU A 167 -25.34 24.49 -12.82
C LEU A 167 -26.76 25.03 -13.05
N LYS A 168 -27.37 25.62 -12.02
CA LYS A 168 -28.69 26.26 -12.08
C LYS A 168 -28.65 27.51 -12.98
N ASP A 169 -27.71 28.40 -12.74
CA ASP A 169 -27.54 29.63 -13.49
C ASP A 169 -27.24 29.35 -14.98
N ALA A 170 -26.44 28.34 -15.28
CA ALA A 170 -26.21 27.90 -16.65
C ALA A 170 -27.51 27.44 -17.34
N LYS A 171 -28.38 26.71 -16.63
CA LYS A 171 -29.68 26.30 -17.18
C LYS A 171 -30.61 27.49 -17.47
N GLU A 172 -30.60 28.51 -16.59
CA GLU A 172 -31.38 29.75 -16.86
C GLU A 172 -30.83 30.50 -18.07
N LYS A 173 -29.50 30.57 -18.26
CA LYS A 173 -28.87 31.17 -19.44
C LYS A 173 -29.26 30.43 -20.72
N VAL A 174 -29.28 29.09 -20.71
CA VAL A 174 -29.77 28.30 -21.86
C VAL A 174 -31.22 28.64 -22.21
N LYS A 175 -32.11 28.77 -21.20
CA LYS A 175 -33.51 29.16 -21.42
C LYS A 175 -33.63 30.56 -22.02
N ALA A 176 -32.72 31.46 -21.65
CA ALA A 176 -32.65 32.82 -22.18
C ALA A 176 -31.95 32.92 -23.55
N GLY A 177 -31.49 31.82 -24.14
CA GLY A 177 -30.76 31.80 -25.40
C GLY A 177 -29.28 32.20 -25.31
N ASP A 178 -28.77 32.48 -24.10
CA ASP A 178 -27.36 32.80 -23.85
C ASP A 178 -26.50 31.51 -23.71
N ASN A 179 -26.36 30.78 -24.83
CA ASN A 179 -25.54 29.56 -24.86
C ASN A 179 -24.05 29.82 -24.54
N PRO A 180 -23.39 30.87 -25.03
CA PRO A 180 -22.01 31.18 -24.66
C PRO A 180 -21.83 31.39 -23.14
N GLY A 181 -22.75 32.15 -22.53
CA GLY A 181 -22.73 32.38 -21.08
C GLY A 181 -22.96 31.12 -20.27
N ALA A 182 -23.86 30.23 -20.78
CA ALA A 182 -24.07 28.92 -20.15
C ALA A 182 -22.81 28.03 -20.23
N ILE A 183 -22.16 27.97 -21.39
CA ILE A 183 -20.91 27.21 -21.58
C ILE A 183 -19.81 27.73 -20.67
N ALA A 184 -19.67 29.04 -20.48
CA ALA A 184 -18.68 29.65 -19.58
C ALA A 184 -18.89 29.22 -18.12
N LEU A 185 -20.12 29.01 -17.65
CA LEU A 185 -20.43 28.52 -16.32
C LEU A 185 -20.24 27.02 -16.19
N LEU A 186 -20.54 26.23 -17.24
CA LEU A 186 -20.48 24.76 -17.19
C LEU A 186 -19.05 24.20 -17.27
N LYS A 187 -18.16 24.84 -18.07
CA LYS A 187 -16.78 24.35 -18.24
C LYS A 187 -16.02 24.18 -16.91
N PRO A 188 -15.94 25.19 -16.01
CA PRO A 188 -15.27 25.03 -14.72
C PRO A 188 -15.86 23.90 -13.87
N VAL A 189 -17.21 23.73 -13.89
CA VAL A 189 -17.85 22.62 -13.17
C VAL A 189 -17.47 21.26 -13.75
N ALA A 190 -17.34 21.15 -15.07
CA ALA A 190 -16.94 19.91 -15.74
C ALA A 190 -15.47 19.53 -15.45
N GLU A 191 -14.63 20.52 -15.13
CA GLU A 191 -13.22 20.30 -14.73
C GLU A 191 -13.08 19.75 -13.32
N GLU A 192 -14.08 19.94 -12.45
CA GLU A 192 -14.10 19.46 -11.07
C GLU A 192 -14.34 17.94 -10.93
N LYS A 193 -14.03 17.18 -11.97
CA LYS A 193 -14.28 15.73 -12.04
C LYS A 193 -13.57 14.89 -10.99
N CYS A 194 -12.54 15.41 -10.35
CA CYS A 194 -11.82 14.70 -9.31
C CYS A 194 -12.49 14.88 -7.94
N LEU A 195 -12.76 16.13 -7.52
CA LEU A 195 -13.40 16.41 -6.24
C LEU A 195 -14.92 16.15 -6.30
N PHE A 196 -15.57 16.48 -7.42
CA PHE A 196 -17.02 16.42 -7.58
C PHE A 196 -17.46 15.71 -8.87
N PRO A 197 -17.13 14.40 -9.03
CA PRO A 197 -17.40 13.67 -10.27
C PRO A 197 -18.87 13.68 -10.67
N LYS A 198 -19.81 13.70 -9.73
CA LYS A 198 -21.25 13.78 -10.00
C LYS A 198 -21.62 15.12 -10.64
N LYS A 199 -21.14 16.23 -10.08
CA LYS A 199 -21.43 17.58 -10.63
C LYS A 199 -20.76 17.77 -11.99
N ALA A 200 -19.51 17.29 -12.13
CA ALA A 200 -18.81 17.29 -13.41
C ALA A 200 -19.59 16.51 -14.49
N LYS A 201 -20.18 15.36 -14.14
CA LYS A 201 -21.03 14.57 -15.03
C LYS A 201 -22.30 15.33 -15.44
N ASP A 202 -22.93 16.02 -14.51
CA ASP A 202 -24.12 16.83 -14.81
C ASP A 202 -23.77 17.99 -15.75
N ALA A 203 -22.65 18.71 -15.49
CA ALA A 203 -22.15 19.77 -16.36
C ALA A 203 -21.80 19.25 -17.77
N ALA A 204 -21.11 18.11 -17.85
CA ALA A 204 -20.73 17.48 -19.10
C ALA A 204 -21.95 17.13 -19.97
N LYS A 205 -23.01 16.63 -19.32
CA LYS A 205 -24.27 16.33 -20.01
C LYS A 205 -24.94 17.58 -20.62
N GLU A 206 -24.90 18.70 -19.90
CA GLU A 206 -25.43 19.96 -20.40
C GLU A 206 -24.54 20.56 -21.51
N LEU A 207 -23.21 20.51 -21.36
CA LEU A 207 -22.27 20.94 -22.40
C LEU A 207 -22.47 20.18 -23.71
N LYS A 208 -22.69 18.87 -23.65
CA LYS A 208 -22.95 18.04 -24.82
C LYS A 208 -24.23 18.50 -25.58
N LYS A 209 -25.30 18.91 -24.86
CA LYS A 209 -26.51 19.46 -25.48
C LYS A 209 -26.25 20.78 -26.22
N LEU A 210 -25.21 21.52 -25.78
CA LEU A 210 -24.79 22.79 -26.37
C LEU A 210 -23.72 22.63 -27.46
N GLY A 211 -23.48 21.39 -27.93
CA GLY A 211 -22.51 21.08 -28.98
C GLY A 211 -21.06 21.07 -28.58
N VAL A 212 -20.75 21.05 -27.26
CA VAL A 212 -19.40 20.94 -26.75
C VAL A 212 -19.09 19.44 -26.50
N GLU A 213 -18.21 18.83 -27.32
CA GLU A 213 -18.00 17.38 -27.35
C GLU A 213 -17.00 16.83 -26.36
N GLU A 214 -16.06 17.63 -25.82
CA GLU A 214 -14.96 17.11 -24.98
C GLU A 214 -15.22 17.27 -23.48
N VAL A 215 -15.85 16.25 -22.90
CA VAL A 215 -15.66 15.96 -21.47
C VAL A 215 -15.15 14.53 -21.37
N GLY A 216 -13.88 14.38 -21.05
CA GLY A 216 -13.27 13.05 -20.86
C GLY A 216 -14.00 12.20 -19.82
N SER A 217 -13.62 10.92 -19.69
CA SER A 217 -14.23 9.99 -18.75
C SER A 217 -14.35 10.59 -17.33
N ILE A 218 -15.57 10.51 -16.78
CA ILE A 218 -15.88 10.99 -15.43
C ILE A 218 -16.03 9.77 -14.53
N PRO A 219 -15.26 9.68 -13.43
CA PRO A 219 -15.29 8.53 -12.53
C PRO A 219 -16.60 8.45 -11.73
N ALA A 220 -16.85 7.27 -11.16
CA ALA A 220 -17.92 7.09 -10.18
C ALA A 220 -17.59 7.82 -8.86
N SER A 221 -18.62 8.31 -8.19
CA SER A 221 -18.47 8.95 -6.86
C SER A 221 -18.53 7.91 -5.76
N PRO A 222 -17.60 7.88 -4.82
CA PRO A 222 -17.67 7.02 -3.65
C PRO A 222 -18.76 7.48 -2.68
N ILE A 223 -19.11 6.58 -1.76
CA ILE A 223 -20.13 6.81 -0.74
C ILE A 223 -19.49 7.39 0.52
N PHE A 224 -19.73 8.66 0.82
CA PHE A 224 -19.26 9.35 2.02
C PHE A 224 -20.24 9.29 3.19
N ASP A 225 -21.45 8.78 3.02
CA ASP A 225 -22.40 8.62 4.11
C ASP A 225 -21.81 7.83 5.27
N ARG A 226 -21.82 8.39 6.48
CA ARG A 226 -21.14 7.82 7.66
C ARG A 226 -21.73 6.49 8.10
N PHE A 227 -23.04 6.31 7.96
CA PHE A 227 -23.69 5.06 8.33
C PHE A 227 -23.31 3.94 7.35
N GLN A 228 -23.36 4.22 6.05
CA GLN A 228 -22.92 3.27 5.04
C GLN A 228 -21.41 2.98 5.14
N SER A 229 -20.60 4.00 5.39
CA SER A 229 -19.16 3.84 5.62
C SER A 229 -18.86 2.89 6.78
N ALA A 230 -19.52 3.07 7.92
CA ALA A 230 -19.35 2.18 9.09
C ALA A 230 -19.75 0.73 8.75
N ARG A 231 -20.80 0.52 7.95
CA ARG A 231 -21.20 -0.82 7.51
C ARG A 231 -20.15 -1.47 6.61
N ILE A 232 -19.60 -0.71 5.66
CA ILE A 232 -18.54 -1.19 4.76
C ILE A 232 -17.29 -1.54 5.56
N GLU A 233 -16.88 -0.70 6.51
CA GLU A 233 -15.74 -0.98 7.38
C GLU A 233 -15.91 -2.25 8.20
N VAL A 234 -17.11 -2.54 8.70
CA VAL A 234 -17.38 -3.80 9.40
C VAL A 234 -17.18 -5.01 8.48
N VAL A 235 -17.67 -4.93 7.24
CA VAL A 235 -17.48 -6.00 6.24
C VAL A 235 -15.98 -6.18 5.94
N MET A 236 -15.26 -5.09 5.72
CA MET A 236 -13.82 -5.10 5.44
C MET A 236 -13.01 -5.67 6.61
N ARG A 237 -13.30 -5.26 7.86
CA ARG A 237 -12.64 -5.82 9.06
C ARG A 237 -12.89 -7.32 9.23
N ASN A 238 -14.09 -7.79 8.90
CA ASN A 238 -14.38 -9.22 8.92
C ASN A 238 -13.64 -9.96 7.80
N GLY A 239 -13.48 -9.34 6.62
CA GLY A 239 -12.65 -9.85 5.54
C GLY A 239 -11.20 -10.02 5.99
N LEU A 240 -10.63 -8.98 6.60
CA LEU A 240 -9.27 -9.01 7.12
C LEU A 240 -9.07 -10.07 8.22
N ARG A 241 -10.02 -10.21 9.14
CA ARG A 241 -9.96 -11.29 10.14
C ARG A 241 -10.01 -12.69 9.50
N ALA A 242 -10.81 -12.85 8.43
CA ALA A 242 -10.86 -14.12 7.70
C ALA A 242 -9.53 -14.38 6.97
N GLU A 243 -8.92 -13.38 6.38
CA GLU A 243 -7.63 -13.46 5.70
C GLU A 243 -6.50 -13.81 6.69
N ILE A 244 -6.41 -13.12 7.83
CA ILE A 244 -5.44 -13.42 8.90
C ILE A 244 -5.62 -14.86 9.42
N ALA A 245 -6.86 -15.36 9.44
CA ALA A 245 -7.15 -16.75 9.80
C ALA A 245 -6.98 -17.74 8.62
N GLU A 246 -6.38 -17.27 7.50
CA GLU A 246 -6.11 -18.05 6.28
C GLU A 246 -7.38 -18.65 5.64
N ARG A 247 -8.55 -18.08 5.92
CA ARG A 247 -9.83 -18.44 5.32
C ARG A 247 -10.09 -17.59 4.07
N TYR A 248 -9.24 -17.77 3.05
CA TYR A 248 -9.17 -16.88 1.87
C TYR A 248 -10.48 -16.82 1.07
N VAL A 249 -11.20 -17.93 0.92
CA VAL A 249 -12.53 -17.94 0.27
C VAL A 249 -13.55 -17.08 1.02
N ALA A 250 -13.50 -17.08 2.35
CA ALA A 250 -14.39 -16.24 3.15
C ALA A 250 -13.98 -14.76 3.09
N ALA A 251 -12.68 -14.49 3.09
CA ALA A 251 -12.14 -13.13 2.92
C ALA A 251 -12.52 -12.56 1.56
N GLU A 252 -12.33 -13.32 0.48
CA GLU A 252 -12.71 -12.94 -0.89
C GLU A 252 -14.18 -12.53 -0.96
N ARG A 253 -15.10 -13.35 -0.46
CA ARG A 253 -16.54 -13.04 -0.44
C ARG A 253 -16.85 -11.72 0.30
N LEU A 254 -16.17 -11.47 1.40
CA LEU A 254 -16.39 -10.27 2.19
C LEU A 254 -15.84 -9.03 1.47
N TYR A 255 -14.70 -9.12 0.84
CA TYR A 255 -14.14 -8.01 0.05
C TYR A 255 -14.95 -7.74 -1.22
N GLN A 256 -15.44 -8.78 -1.91
CA GLN A 256 -16.39 -8.65 -3.02
C GLN A 256 -17.68 -7.95 -2.57
N LYS A 257 -18.23 -8.34 -1.39
CA LYS A 257 -19.40 -7.67 -0.81
C LYS A 257 -19.12 -6.19 -0.52
N ALA A 258 -17.96 -5.85 0.06
CA ALA A 258 -17.59 -4.47 0.31
C ALA A 258 -17.50 -3.66 -1.00
N HIS A 259 -16.89 -4.21 -2.05
CA HIS A 259 -16.83 -3.59 -3.37
C HIS A 259 -18.23 -3.40 -4.00
N GLN A 260 -19.14 -4.37 -3.84
CA GLN A 260 -20.53 -4.22 -4.30
C GLN A 260 -21.29 -3.12 -3.55
N MET A 261 -20.97 -2.89 -2.26
CA MET A 261 -21.58 -1.83 -1.46
C MET A 261 -21.11 -0.44 -1.90
N ASP A 262 -19.85 -0.30 -2.34
CA ASP A 262 -19.29 0.93 -2.91
C ASP A 262 -18.28 0.60 -4.02
N PRO A 263 -18.72 0.52 -5.29
CA PRO A 263 -17.84 0.22 -6.42
C PRO A 263 -16.77 1.29 -6.69
N ALA A 264 -16.92 2.50 -6.16
CA ALA A 264 -15.93 3.57 -6.31
C ALA A 264 -14.83 3.55 -5.22
N ASP A 265 -14.94 2.67 -4.21
CA ASP A 265 -13.92 2.46 -3.20
C ASP A 265 -12.84 1.50 -3.73
N PRO A 266 -11.57 1.94 -3.91
CA PRO A 266 -10.49 1.07 -4.39
C PRO A 266 -9.98 0.07 -3.34
N THR A 267 -10.26 0.30 -2.06
CA THR A 267 -9.68 -0.48 -0.97
C THR A 267 -10.08 -1.96 -1.02
N PRO A 268 -11.35 -2.35 -1.23
CA PRO A 268 -11.70 -3.76 -1.38
C PRO A 268 -10.98 -4.45 -2.54
N LEU A 269 -10.79 -3.75 -3.67
CA LEU A 269 -10.07 -4.28 -4.83
C LEU A 269 -8.58 -4.52 -4.51
N ARG A 270 -7.97 -3.66 -3.72
CA ARG A 270 -6.59 -3.83 -3.26
C ARG A 270 -6.41 -5.17 -2.52
N TYR A 271 -7.31 -5.50 -1.61
CA TYR A 271 -7.28 -6.77 -0.87
C TYR A 271 -7.59 -7.97 -1.78
N LEU A 272 -8.56 -7.85 -2.69
CA LEU A 272 -8.89 -8.91 -3.65
C LEU A 272 -7.72 -9.22 -4.58
N GLY A 273 -7.06 -8.19 -5.11
CA GLY A 273 -5.90 -8.36 -5.98
C GLY A 273 -4.77 -9.14 -5.30
N GLU A 274 -4.49 -8.85 -4.02
CA GLU A 274 -3.49 -9.59 -3.25
C GLU A 274 -3.92 -11.02 -2.93
N ILE A 275 -5.19 -11.27 -2.59
CA ILE A 275 -5.69 -12.65 -2.43
C ILE A 275 -5.50 -13.43 -3.71
N TYR A 276 -5.93 -12.91 -4.85
CA TYR A 276 -5.81 -13.60 -6.14
C TYR A 276 -4.35 -13.86 -6.53
N ARG A 277 -3.48 -12.86 -6.33
CA ARG A 277 -2.07 -12.98 -6.68
C ARG A 277 -1.32 -13.96 -5.79
N HIS A 278 -1.46 -13.79 -4.48
CA HIS A 278 -0.57 -14.41 -3.51
C HIS A 278 -1.15 -15.67 -2.86
N HIS A 279 -2.44 -15.67 -2.58
CA HIS A 279 -3.04 -16.77 -1.81
C HIS A 279 -3.73 -17.82 -2.67
N THR A 280 -4.37 -17.44 -3.78
CA THR A 280 -5.07 -18.41 -4.64
C THR A 280 -4.35 -18.68 -5.96
N GLY A 281 -3.39 -17.86 -6.34
CA GLY A 281 -2.65 -18.01 -7.60
C GLY A 281 -3.47 -17.71 -8.85
N GLU A 282 -4.61 -17.05 -8.72
CA GLU A 282 -5.51 -16.65 -9.82
C GLU A 282 -5.01 -15.35 -10.47
N TRP A 283 -3.85 -15.42 -11.10
CA TRP A 283 -3.13 -14.23 -11.57
C TRP A 283 -3.86 -13.41 -12.63
N ASP A 284 -4.69 -14.03 -13.47
CA ASP A 284 -5.51 -13.27 -14.44
C ASP A 284 -6.53 -12.38 -13.73
N LYS A 285 -7.18 -12.90 -12.68
CA LYS A 285 -8.06 -12.09 -11.84
C LYS A 285 -7.29 -10.99 -11.09
N ALA A 286 -6.10 -11.31 -10.59
CA ALA A 286 -5.25 -10.33 -9.94
C ALA A 286 -4.89 -9.16 -10.88
N ARG A 287 -4.45 -9.47 -12.11
CA ARG A 287 -4.14 -8.47 -13.14
C ARG A 287 -5.34 -7.58 -13.47
N ALA A 288 -6.49 -8.21 -13.71
CA ALA A 288 -7.72 -7.46 -13.99
C ALA A 288 -8.08 -6.53 -12.84
N THR A 289 -7.98 -7.02 -11.59
CA THR A 289 -8.29 -6.25 -10.38
C THR A 289 -7.33 -5.08 -10.18
N PHE A 290 -6.02 -5.30 -10.31
CA PHE A 290 -5.02 -4.24 -10.19
C PHE A 290 -5.13 -3.19 -11.31
N ASN A 291 -5.39 -3.62 -12.54
CA ASN A 291 -5.65 -2.69 -13.65
C ASN A 291 -6.93 -1.85 -13.40
N THR A 292 -7.96 -2.43 -12.79
CA THR A 292 -9.16 -1.67 -12.40
C THR A 292 -8.78 -0.56 -11.42
N ILE A 293 -7.94 -0.83 -10.40
CA ILE A 293 -7.45 0.20 -9.45
C ILE A 293 -6.70 1.32 -10.19
N LEU A 294 -5.84 0.98 -11.15
CA LEU A 294 -5.05 1.98 -11.87
C LEU A 294 -5.89 2.86 -12.80
N ASN A 295 -7.04 2.35 -13.24
CA ASN A 295 -7.97 3.03 -14.16
C ASN A 295 -9.11 3.78 -13.44
N MET A 296 -9.18 3.73 -12.11
CA MET A 296 -10.17 4.46 -11.30
C MET A 296 -9.48 5.49 -10.40
N PRO A 297 -10.21 6.48 -9.84
CA PRO A 297 -9.70 7.28 -8.74
C PRO A 297 -9.32 6.37 -7.58
N ALA A 298 -8.05 6.41 -7.21
CA ALA A 298 -7.52 5.58 -6.14
C ALA A 298 -6.47 6.35 -5.35
N ASP A 299 -6.48 6.12 -4.04
CA ASP A 299 -5.45 6.64 -3.15
C ASP A 299 -4.07 6.05 -3.46
N SER A 300 -3.02 6.74 -3.03
CA SER A 300 -1.65 6.34 -3.37
C SER A 300 -1.23 4.98 -2.79
N VAL A 301 -1.86 4.51 -1.70
CA VAL A 301 -1.59 3.16 -1.16
C VAL A 301 -2.18 2.10 -2.08
N ALA A 302 -3.44 2.27 -2.52
CA ALA A 302 -4.08 1.33 -3.44
C ALA A 302 -3.34 1.25 -4.79
N ARG A 303 -2.92 2.40 -5.34
CA ARG A 303 -2.11 2.46 -6.57
C ARG A 303 -0.75 1.79 -6.40
N ALA A 304 -0.07 2.05 -5.29
CA ALA A 304 1.24 1.45 -5.00
C ALA A 304 1.14 -0.08 -4.89
N VAL A 305 0.12 -0.60 -4.20
CA VAL A 305 -0.09 -2.06 -4.10
C VAL A 305 -0.40 -2.67 -5.47
N ALA A 306 -1.24 -2.02 -6.28
CA ALA A 306 -1.55 -2.50 -7.62
C ALA A 306 -0.30 -2.54 -8.52
N LEU A 307 0.51 -1.49 -8.53
CA LEU A 307 1.77 -1.43 -9.28
C LEU A 307 2.77 -2.48 -8.82
N HIS A 308 2.92 -2.66 -7.49
CA HIS A 308 3.77 -3.71 -6.93
C HIS A 308 3.32 -5.11 -7.35
N GLY A 309 2.01 -5.41 -7.22
CA GLY A 309 1.45 -6.70 -7.61
C GLY A 309 1.64 -7.01 -9.09
N LEU A 310 1.34 -6.03 -9.97
CA LEU A 310 1.59 -6.13 -11.41
C LEU A 310 3.09 -6.30 -11.71
N GLY A 311 3.95 -5.53 -11.04
CA GLY A 311 5.40 -5.61 -11.21
C GLY A 311 5.94 -7.00 -10.89
N LYS A 312 5.52 -7.58 -9.75
CA LYS A 312 5.92 -8.95 -9.38
C LYS A 312 5.47 -9.98 -10.43
N MET A 313 4.21 -9.94 -10.85
CA MET A 313 3.69 -10.86 -11.87
C MET A 313 4.40 -10.70 -13.23
N THR A 314 4.74 -9.47 -13.61
CA THR A 314 5.45 -9.17 -14.85
C THR A 314 6.89 -9.73 -14.84
N ILE A 315 7.58 -9.67 -13.67
CA ILE A 315 8.89 -10.31 -13.49
C ILE A 315 8.78 -11.83 -13.69
N HIS A 316 7.77 -12.45 -13.07
CA HIS A 316 7.55 -13.90 -13.21
C HIS A 316 7.14 -14.33 -14.62
N ASP A 317 6.61 -13.42 -15.44
CA ASP A 317 6.36 -13.69 -16.87
C ASP A 317 7.62 -13.53 -17.73
N GLY A 318 8.77 -13.19 -17.13
CA GLY A 318 10.05 -13.01 -17.82
C GLY A 318 10.33 -11.58 -18.30
N GLU A 319 9.40 -10.63 -18.10
CA GLU A 319 9.57 -9.22 -18.47
C GLU A 319 10.24 -8.43 -17.33
N PHE A 320 11.45 -8.83 -16.94
CA PHE A 320 12.12 -8.38 -15.72
C PHE A 320 12.23 -6.84 -15.61
N LYS A 321 12.78 -6.16 -16.62
CA LYS A 321 12.96 -4.70 -16.61
C LYS A 321 11.65 -3.93 -16.48
N LYS A 322 10.61 -4.40 -17.13
CA LYS A 322 9.28 -3.81 -17.05
C LYS A 322 8.67 -3.99 -15.66
N GLY A 323 8.83 -5.17 -15.07
CA GLY A 323 8.37 -5.44 -13.71
C GLY A 323 9.11 -4.61 -12.67
N LEU A 324 10.43 -4.43 -12.79
CA LEU A 324 11.20 -3.51 -11.93
C LEU A 324 10.67 -2.08 -12.04
N SER A 325 10.44 -1.58 -13.25
CA SER A 325 9.89 -0.23 -13.45
C SER A 325 8.52 -0.04 -12.79
N LEU A 326 7.65 -1.05 -12.84
CA LEU A 326 6.37 -1.01 -12.12
C LEU A 326 6.55 -0.97 -10.60
N MET A 327 7.53 -1.69 -10.05
CA MET A 327 7.83 -1.64 -8.61
C MET A 327 8.45 -0.29 -8.20
N GLU A 328 9.27 0.32 -9.04
CA GLU A 328 9.80 1.66 -8.81
C GLU A 328 8.69 2.72 -8.84
N GLN A 329 7.74 2.61 -9.76
CA GLN A 329 6.52 3.43 -9.75
C GLN A 329 5.70 3.22 -8.48
N SER A 330 5.60 1.97 -7.99
CA SER A 330 4.91 1.66 -6.73
C SER A 330 5.47 2.46 -5.56
N VAL A 331 6.79 2.46 -5.38
CA VAL A 331 7.42 3.18 -4.26
C VAL A 331 7.45 4.70 -4.46
N ALA A 332 7.31 5.18 -5.68
CA ALA A 332 7.10 6.60 -5.99
C ALA A 332 5.67 7.05 -5.65
N GLU A 333 4.67 6.19 -5.88
CA GLU A 333 3.29 6.47 -5.46
C GLU A 333 3.16 6.50 -3.93
N TYR A 334 3.66 5.46 -3.27
CA TYR A 334 3.66 5.36 -1.81
C TYR A 334 4.79 4.42 -1.32
N PRO A 335 5.55 4.79 -0.29
CA PRO A 335 6.65 3.98 0.21
C PRO A 335 6.13 2.74 0.93
N LEU A 336 6.10 1.62 0.22
CA LEU A 336 5.73 0.30 0.76
C LEU A 336 7.00 -0.46 1.14
N ALA A 337 7.12 -0.89 2.40
CA ALA A 337 8.25 -1.68 2.88
C ALA A 337 8.47 -2.94 2.02
N LEU A 338 7.38 -3.63 1.66
CA LEU A 338 7.42 -4.79 0.80
C LEU A 338 8.01 -4.49 -0.58
N ALA A 339 7.58 -3.40 -1.22
CA ALA A 339 8.09 -3.03 -2.54
C ALA A 339 9.59 -2.68 -2.48
N TYR A 340 10.02 -1.99 -1.42
CA TYR A 340 11.46 -1.76 -1.20
C TYR A 340 12.23 -3.06 -0.97
N ARG A 341 11.71 -4.00 -0.20
CA ARG A 341 12.34 -5.32 0.01
C ARG A 341 12.50 -6.08 -1.31
N ASN A 342 11.44 -6.14 -2.12
CA ASN A 342 11.49 -6.83 -3.40
C ASN A 342 12.44 -6.15 -4.39
N LEU A 343 12.43 -4.81 -4.46
CA LEU A 343 13.40 -4.06 -5.26
C LEU A 343 14.84 -4.34 -4.82
N ALA A 344 15.10 -4.40 -3.51
CA ALA A 344 16.43 -4.74 -2.99
C ALA A 344 16.88 -6.13 -3.46
N VAL A 345 16.02 -7.14 -3.37
CA VAL A 345 16.32 -8.51 -3.81
C VAL A 345 16.57 -8.55 -5.32
N TYR A 346 15.68 -7.98 -6.12
CA TYR A 346 15.81 -8.04 -7.59
C TYR A 346 17.02 -7.27 -8.11
N TRP A 347 17.35 -6.10 -7.58
CA TRP A 347 18.57 -5.39 -7.96
C TRP A 347 19.84 -6.13 -7.52
N ASN A 348 19.79 -6.83 -6.35
CA ASN A 348 20.87 -7.69 -5.93
C ASN A 348 21.06 -8.90 -6.89
N SER A 349 19.98 -9.52 -7.34
CA SER A 349 20.01 -10.62 -8.31
C SER A 349 20.57 -10.20 -9.68
N GLU A 350 20.37 -8.93 -10.08
CA GLU A 350 20.98 -8.34 -11.29
C GLU A 350 22.45 -7.92 -11.09
N GLY A 351 23.03 -8.16 -9.93
CA GLY A 351 24.40 -7.77 -9.60
C GLY A 351 24.58 -6.27 -9.29
N ASN A 352 23.50 -5.49 -9.25
CA ASN A 352 23.55 -4.08 -8.87
C ASN A 352 23.44 -3.93 -7.36
N LEU A 353 24.55 -4.22 -6.67
CA LEU A 353 24.63 -4.20 -5.20
C LEU A 353 24.39 -2.81 -4.60
N GLU A 354 24.77 -1.74 -5.30
CA GLU A 354 24.56 -0.37 -4.83
C GLU A 354 23.04 -0.06 -4.73
N GLN A 355 22.31 -0.35 -5.80
CA GLN A 355 20.87 -0.13 -5.83
C GLN A 355 20.13 -1.06 -4.87
N GLY A 356 20.55 -2.34 -4.79
CA GLY A 356 20.03 -3.29 -3.81
C GLY A 356 20.19 -2.81 -2.38
N ASN A 357 21.37 -2.29 -2.02
CA ASN A 357 21.62 -1.69 -0.71
C ASN A 357 20.77 -0.44 -0.47
N ALA A 358 20.66 0.46 -1.46
CA ALA A 358 19.87 1.68 -1.33
C ALA A 358 18.39 1.36 -0.98
N TYR A 359 17.79 0.37 -1.61
CA TYR A 359 16.43 -0.07 -1.29
C TYR A 359 16.34 -0.82 0.04
N THR A 360 17.36 -1.59 0.41
CA THR A 360 17.46 -2.22 1.73
C THR A 360 17.43 -1.17 2.84
N GLN A 361 18.22 -0.11 2.71
CA GLN A 361 18.23 0.99 3.68
C GLN A 361 16.88 1.73 3.74
N LYS A 362 16.20 1.91 2.60
CA LYS A 362 14.85 2.49 2.58
C LYS A 362 13.84 1.60 3.31
N ALA A 363 13.89 0.29 3.14
CA ALA A 363 13.02 -0.64 3.86
C ALA A 363 13.27 -0.59 5.38
N LEU A 364 14.54 -0.63 5.80
CA LEU A 364 14.92 -0.51 7.21
C LEU A 364 14.55 0.85 7.82
N ALA A 365 14.65 1.94 7.05
CA ALA A 365 14.25 3.26 7.51
C ALA A 365 12.75 3.38 7.79
N LEU A 366 11.92 2.58 7.13
CA LEU A 366 10.47 2.54 7.40
C LEU A 366 10.17 1.88 8.76
N ASP A 367 10.81 0.75 9.05
CA ASP A 367 10.75 0.09 10.35
C ASP A 367 12.04 -0.73 10.59
N PRO A 368 12.97 -0.21 11.40
CA PRO A 368 14.25 -0.88 11.67
C PRO A 368 14.13 -2.11 12.60
N LYS A 369 12.94 -2.33 13.18
CA LYS A 369 12.66 -3.47 14.06
C LYS A 369 11.73 -4.50 13.43
N ASP A 370 11.20 -4.23 12.25
CA ASP A 370 10.39 -5.20 11.53
C ASP A 370 11.23 -6.43 11.17
N PRO A 371 10.86 -7.64 11.64
CA PRO A 371 11.66 -8.85 11.43
C PRO A 371 11.81 -9.20 9.95
N TYR A 372 10.85 -8.83 9.10
CA TYR A 372 10.96 -9.04 7.65
C TYR A 372 11.96 -8.09 7.01
N ASN A 373 11.97 -6.81 7.40
CA ASN A 373 12.99 -5.87 6.92
C ASN A 373 14.38 -6.33 7.31
N LEU A 374 14.55 -6.85 8.54
CA LEU A 374 15.82 -7.41 9.01
C LEU A 374 16.24 -8.65 8.23
N VAL A 375 15.33 -9.61 7.99
CA VAL A 375 15.64 -10.83 7.21
C VAL A 375 16.00 -10.50 5.76
N PHE A 376 15.27 -9.59 5.11
CA PHE A 376 15.61 -9.17 3.74
C PHE A 376 16.95 -8.42 3.68
N ALA A 377 17.26 -7.59 4.67
CA ALA A 377 18.58 -6.97 4.77
C ALA A 377 19.68 -8.02 4.96
N ALA A 378 19.43 -9.07 5.76
CA ALA A 378 20.37 -10.14 5.97
C ALA A 378 20.65 -10.98 4.71
N VAL A 379 19.69 -11.12 3.78
CA VAL A 379 19.96 -11.73 2.45
C VAL A 379 21.03 -10.93 1.71
N PHE A 380 20.92 -9.60 1.71
CA PHE A 380 21.92 -8.73 1.10
C PHE A 380 23.28 -8.79 1.83
N MET A 381 23.26 -8.79 3.16
CA MET A 381 24.48 -8.92 3.98
C MET A 381 25.22 -10.22 3.68
N ALA A 382 24.51 -11.35 3.53
CA ALA A 382 25.10 -12.62 3.14
C ALA A 382 25.76 -12.56 1.76
N ALA A 383 25.13 -11.89 0.79
CA ALA A 383 25.67 -11.71 -0.55
C ALA A 383 26.93 -10.81 -0.59
N THR A 384 27.11 -9.93 0.39
CA THR A 384 28.19 -8.93 0.44
C THR A 384 29.31 -9.25 1.46
N GLY A 385 29.39 -10.49 1.90
CA GLY A 385 30.48 -10.97 2.76
C GLY A 385 30.26 -10.80 4.27
N HIS A 386 29.07 -10.33 4.71
CA HIS A 386 28.71 -10.21 6.12
C HIS A 386 27.90 -11.42 6.61
N GLY A 387 28.41 -12.63 6.29
CA GLY A 387 27.70 -13.90 6.51
C GLY A 387 27.37 -14.19 7.96
N ASP A 388 28.28 -13.90 8.90
CA ASP A 388 28.07 -14.19 10.33
C ASP A 388 26.94 -13.36 10.92
N GLU A 389 26.87 -12.06 10.56
CA GLU A 389 25.81 -11.17 11.01
C GLU A 389 24.45 -11.58 10.39
N ALA A 390 24.46 -11.92 9.10
CA ALA A 390 23.28 -12.44 8.41
C ALA A 390 22.77 -13.74 9.08
N LEU A 391 23.65 -14.66 9.45
CA LEU A 391 23.30 -15.90 10.15
C LEU A 391 22.72 -15.63 11.53
N LYS A 392 23.23 -14.65 12.26
CA LYS A 392 22.67 -14.24 13.56
C LYS A 392 21.21 -13.81 13.37
N ILE A 393 20.93 -12.90 12.44
CA ILE A 393 19.58 -12.44 12.12
C ILE A 393 18.69 -13.63 11.71
N ALA A 394 19.19 -14.53 10.85
CA ALA A 394 18.44 -15.70 10.41
C ALA A 394 18.06 -16.64 11.57
N ARG A 395 18.98 -16.87 12.53
CA ARG A 395 18.73 -17.71 13.71
C ARG A 395 17.69 -17.10 14.64
N GLU A 396 17.77 -15.80 14.89
CA GLU A 396 16.81 -15.06 15.72
C GLU A 396 15.39 -15.05 15.11
N ASN A 397 15.27 -15.15 13.78
CA ASN A 397 14.02 -15.07 13.05
C ASN A 397 13.58 -16.40 12.41
N ARG A 398 14.21 -17.54 12.74
CA ARG A 398 13.96 -18.84 12.08
C ARG A 398 12.51 -19.35 12.19
N SER A 399 11.73 -18.84 13.13
CA SER A 399 10.31 -19.20 13.32
C SER A 399 9.39 -18.54 12.32
N LEU A 400 9.82 -17.48 11.63
CA LEU A 400 9.02 -16.75 10.64
C LEU A 400 8.75 -17.63 9.42
N LEU A 401 7.59 -18.27 9.36
CA LEU A 401 7.19 -19.15 8.25
C LEU A 401 7.11 -18.41 6.92
N PRO A 402 6.49 -17.21 6.83
CA PRO A 402 6.42 -16.45 5.59
C PRO A 402 7.78 -15.96 5.05
N ALA A 403 8.80 -15.88 5.90
CA ALA A 403 10.16 -15.51 5.51
C ALA A 403 11.05 -16.72 5.20
N SER A 404 10.52 -17.93 5.16
CA SER A 404 11.33 -19.17 5.02
C SER A 404 12.17 -19.21 3.74
N TYR A 405 11.71 -18.66 2.63
CA TYR A 405 12.48 -18.53 1.39
C TYR A 405 13.72 -17.66 1.59
N ASN A 406 13.54 -16.45 2.16
CA ASN A 406 14.66 -15.53 2.41
C ASN A 406 15.62 -16.04 3.49
N LEU A 407 15.11 -16.73 4.52
CA LEU A 407 15.95 -17.42 5.50
C LEU A 407 16.77 -18.52 4.82
N ALA A 408 16.18 -19.30 3.90
CA ALA A 408 16.89 -20.30 3.11
C ALA A 408 18.00 -19.67 2.25
N ALA A 409 17.72 -18.50 1.65
CA ALA A 409 18.69 -17.76 0.86
C ALA A 409 19.93 -17.35 1.69
N ILE A 410 19.74 -16.89 2.92
CA ILE A 410 20.85 -16.57 3.83
C ILE A 410 21.70 -17.82 4.09
N TYR A 411 21.08 -18.94 4.44
CA TYR A 411 21.79 -20.18 4.74
C TYR A 411 22.50 -20.77 3.50
N ALA A 412 21.90 -20.64 2.31
CA ALA A 412 22.52 -21.08 1.05
C ALA A 412 23.80 -20.28 0.74
N GLN A 413 23.71 -18.96 0.82
CA GLN A 413 24.84 -18.05 0.55
C GLN A 413 25.98 -18.19 1.57
N THR A 414 25.69 -18.65 2.77
CA THR A 414 26.67 -18.86 3.85
C THR A 414 27.15 -20.32 3.99
N GLY A 415 26.83 -21.19 3.00
CA GLY A 415 27.31 -22.57 2.96
C GLY A 415 26.58 -23.57 3.85
N HIS A 416 25.48 -23.16 4.47
CA HIS A 416 24.68 -23.98 5.37
C HIS A 416 23.60 -24.75 4.59
N ARG A 417 24.06 -25.66 3.68
CA ARG A 417 23.23 -26.41 2.74
C ARG A 417 22.02 -27.09 3.38
N ARG A 418 22.22 -27.77 4.51
CA ARG A 418 21.17 -28.58 5.16
C ARG A 418 20.02 -27.71 5.66
N GLU A 419 20.34 -26.60 6.29
CA GLU A 419 19.40 -25.63 6.82
C GLU A 419 18.63 -24.94 5.66
N ALA A 420 19.33 -24.58 4.60
CA ALA A 420 18.72 -23.98 3.41
C ALA A 420 17.65 -24.90 2.80
N LEU A 421 17.98 -26.18 2.57
CA LEU A 421 17.04 -27.15 2.00
C LEU A 421 15.84 -27.40 2.93
N ALA A 422 16.06 -27.47 4.24
CA ALA A 422 14.97 -27.65 5.21
C ALA A 422 14.01 -26.45 5.23
N LEU A 423 14.54 -25.23 5.09
CA LEU A 423 13.74 -24.01 5.02
C LEU A 423 12.97 -23.89 3.70
N LEU A 424 13.57 -24.24 2.56
CA LEU A 424 12.86 -24.30 1.27
C LEU A 424 11.74 -25.35 1.29
N GLN A 425 11.97 -26.54 1.86
CA GLN A 425 10.94 -27.53 2.04
C GLN A 425 9.78 -27.00 2.90
N ARG A 426 10.10 -26.30 3.99
CA ARG A 426 9.10 -25.63 4.83
C ARG A 426 8.33 -24.57 4.06
N HIS A 427 9.01 -23.76 3.22
CA HIS A 427 8.40 -22.75 2.38
C HIS A 427 7.42 -23.37 1.39
N PHE A 428 7.87 -24.29 0.55
CA PHE A 428 7.05 -24.85 -0.52
C PHE A 428 5.90 -25.76 -0.04
N PHE A 429 6.07 -26.48 1.07
CA PHE A 429 5.08 -27.50 1.47
C PHE A 429 4.33 -27.20 2.77
N ARG A 430 4.69 -26.18 3.48
CA ARG A 430 3.98 -25.75 4.68
C ARG A 430 3.43 -24.33 4.56
N TYR A 431 4.16 -23.42 3.90
CA TYR A 431 3.74 -22.03 3.73
C TYR A 431 2.90 -21.87 2.46
N GLU A 432 3.47 -22.20 1.28
CA GLU A 432 2.76 -22.06 0.00
C GLU A 432 1.75 -23.21 -0.20
N ARG A 433 0.50 -22.95 0.15
CA ARG A 433 -0.58 -23.97 0.12
C ARG A 433 -1.14 -24.20 -1.27
N TYR A 434 -1.14 -23.20 -2.13
CA TYR A 434 -1.70 -23.27 -3.47
C TYR A 434 -0.65 -23.73 -4.47
N GLN A 435 -0.99 -24.79 -5.20
CA GLN A 435 -0.06 -25.42 -6.16
C GLN A 435 0.45 -24.46 -7.22
N ALA A 436 -0.41 -23.59 -7.74
CA ALA A 436 -0.03 -22.62 -8.78
C ALA A 436 1.03 -21.60 -8.29
N VAL A 437 0.90 -21.11 -7.05
CA VAL A 437 1.90 -20.22 -6.44
C VAL A 437 3.19 -20.98 -6.17
N ARG A 438 3.08 -22.14 -5.51
CA ARG A 438 4.24 -22.99 -5.19
C ARG A 438 5.06 -23.37 -6.42
N ALA A 439 4.43 -23.74 -7.53
CA ALA A 439 5.12 -24.09 -8.78
C ALA A 439 5.96 -22.89 -9.30
N LYS A 440 5.42 -21.68 -9.23
CA LYS A 440 6.13 -20.46 -9.64
C LYS A 440 7.31 -20.16 -8.72
N GLU A 441 7.14 -20.24 -7.42
CA GLU A 441 8.20 -20.03 -6.43
C GLU A 441 9.34 -21.09 -6.56
N MET A 442 9.00 -22.34 -6.90
CA MET A 442 9.98 -23.39 -7.20
C MET A 442 10.79 -23.08 -8.46
N MET A 443 10.16 -22.55 -9.51
CA MET A 443 10.84 -22.11 -10.73
C MET A 443 11.74 -20.90 -10.45
N GLU A 444 11.27 -19.94 -9.68
CA GLU A 444 12.06 -18.77 -9.26
C GLU A 444 13.31 -19.22 -8.49
N ALA A 445 13.19 -20.13 -7.53
CA ALA A 445 14.33 -20.62 -6.76
C ALA A 445 15.42 -21.25 -7.61
N ARG A 446 15.09 -21.88 -8.76
CA ARG A 446 16.07 -22.50 -9.67
C ARG A 446 16.95 -21.49 -10.39
N VAL A 447 16.47 -20.27 -10.59
CA VAL A 447 17.17 -19.21 -11.32
C VAL A 447 17.68 -18.09 -10.41
N ASP A 448 17.20 -18.03 -9.18
CA ASP A 448 17.59 -17.02 -8.21
C ASP A 448 19.07 -17.20 -7.80
N ALA A 449 19.87 -16.15 -7.97
CA ALA A 449 21.30 -16.15 -7.69
C ALA A 449 21.63 -16.46 -6.21
N VAL A 450 20.71 -16.19 -5.27
CA VAL A 450 20.91 -16.50 -3.84
C VAL A 450 21.05 -18.01 -3.57
N PHE A 451 20.63 -18.87 -4.54
CA PHE A 451 20.76 -20.34 -4.47
C PHE A 451 21.81 -20.91 -5.42
N ASP A 452 22.70 -20.10 -5.97
CA ASP A 452 23.76 -20.57 -6.90
C ASP A 452 24.58 -21.72 -6.32
N SER A 453 24.88 -21.68 -5.03
CA SER A 453 25.58 -22.75 -4.31
C SER A 453 24.84 -24.11 -4.28
N LEU A 454 23.51 -24.07 -4.51
CA LEU A 454 22.64 -25.26 -4.51
C LEU A 454 22.19 -25.68 -5.91
N ARG A 455 22.53 -24.92 -6.95
CA ARG A 455 22.00 -25.11 -8.32
C ARG A 455 22.24 -26.50 -8.93
N GLN A 456 23.34 -27.14 -8.56
CA GLN A 456 23.71 -28.51 -8.97
C GLN A 456 23.40 -29.56 -7.89
N ASP A 457 22.81 -29.16 -6.78
CA ASP A 457 22.50 -30.06 -5.69
C ASP A 457 21.32 -30.96 -6.01
N SER A 458 21.51 -32.29 -5.94
CA SER A 458 20.45 -33.25 -6.27
C SER A 458 19.19 -33.14 -5.41
N ALA A 459 19.34 -32.78 -4.11
CA ALA A 459 18.21 -32.60 -3.21
C ALA A 459 17.46 -31.29 -3.52
N PHE A 460 18.18 -30.21 -3.88
CA PHE A 460 17.57 -28.97 -4.33
C PHE A 460 16.81 -29.16 -5.66
N LEU A 461 17.41 -29.87 -6.62
CA LEU A 461 16.76 -30.18 -7.88
C LEU A 461 15.50 -31.04 -7.67
N ALA A 462 15.58 -32.07 -6.81
CA ALA A 462 14.42 -32.89 -6.44
C ALA A 462 13.33 -32.06 -5.74
N LEU A 463 13.70 -31.20 -4.79
CA LEU A 463 12.80 -30.35 -4.05
C LEU A 463 12.02 -29.38 -4.96
N THR A 464 12.64 -28.88 -6.02
CA THR A 464 12.08 -27.92 -6.97
C THR A 464 11.53 -28.59 -8.26
N SER A 465 11.58 -29.93 -8.38
CA SER A 465 11.12 -30.67 -9.58
C SER A 465 9.58 -30.68 -9.74
N GLY A 466 8.84 -30.42 -8.71
CA GLY A 466 7.38 -30.36 -8.73
C GLY A 466 6.77 -29.15 -9.45
N ALA A 467 7.58 -28.40 -10.19
CA ALA A 467 7.12 -27.31 -11.05
C ALA A 467 6.15 -27.76 -12.16
N ASP A 468 6.16 -29.06 -12.50
CA ASP A 468 5.26 -29.70 -13.46
C ASP A 468 3.93 -30.22 -12.84
N GLY A 469 3.72 -29.99 -11.54
CA GLY A 469 2.52 -30.37 -10.82
C GLY A 469 2.50 -31.81 -10.29
N ARG A 470 3.55 -32.60 -10.50
CA ARG A 470 3.69 -33.94 -9.93
C ARG A 470 4.51 -33.89 -8.65
N LEU A 471 3.82 -33.81 -7.52
CA LEU A 471 4.44 -33.85 -6.19
C LEU A 471 5.04 -35.23 -5.91
N GLN A 472 6.31 -35.44 -6.18
CA GLN A 472 7.06 -36.48 -5.49
C GLN A 472 7.38 -35.95 -4.10
N MET A 473 6.78 -36.57 -3.07
CA MET A 473 7.12 -36.29 -1.67
C MET A 473 8.62 -36.48 -1.50
N PRO A 474 9.35 -35.47 -1.02
CA PRO A 474 10.78 -35.65 -0.71
C PRO A 474 10.90 -36.77 0.33
N MET A 475 11.89 -37.64 0.12
CA MET A 475 12.20 -38.70 1.07
C MET A 475 12.20 -38.17 2.52
N ARG A 476 11.44 -38.81 3.39
CA ARG A 476 11.52 -38.55 4.84
C ARG A 476 13.00 -38.59 5.22
N MET A 477 13.50 -37.49 5.73
CA MET A 477 14.77 -37.51 6.43
C MET A 477 14.55 -38.39 7.66
N THR A 478 14.92 -39.65 7.55
CA THR A 478 14.94 -40.58 8.68
C THR A 478 15.87 -39.98 9.71
N GLY A 479 15.27 -39.46 10.78
CA GLY A 479 16.03 -39.09 11.96
C GLY A 479 16.82 -40.30 12.40
N SER A 480 18.13 -40.23 12.32
CA SER A 480 19.03 -41.12 13.02
C SER A 480 18.75 -40.94 14.52
N SER A 481 17.96 -41.83 15.08
CA SER A 481 17.97 -42.07 16.51
C SER A 481 19.29 -42.73 16.82
N ASN A 482 20.25 -41.99 17.30
CA ASN A 482 21.35 -42.55 18.05
C ASN A 482 21.07 -42.41 19.54
N ARG A 483 21.09 -43.54 20.12
CA ARG A 483 21.05 -43.85 21.56
C ARG A 483 22.04 -43.03 22.37
#